data_2082fc5b426529c8275fcb8d7e58263f
#
_entry.id   2082fc5b426529c8275fcb8d7e58263f
#
_cell.length_a   1.000
_cell.length_b   1.000
_cell.length_c   1.000
_cell.angle_alpha   90.00
_cell.angle_beta   90.00
_cell.angle_gamma   90.00
#
_symmetry.space_group_name_H-M   'P 1'
#
loop_
_entity.id
_entity.type
_entity.pdbx_description
1 polymer ?
#
loop_
_entity_poly.entity_id
_entity_poly.type
_entity_poly.pdbx_seq_one_letter_code
_entity_poly.pdbx_strand_id
1 'polypeptide(L)'
;MSGKERVVFLDRAAFTADDLPIPSFDHNWSEYPETDTADIVPRLFWATIAITHATPVDAEAIGQLHKLTRIVVTGPAMVDVDACGARGIAVRNLTAGEAPEQTLVGLLEMLVDETRR
;
A
#
# COMPACT_ATOMS: atom_id res chain seq x y z
N MET A 1 -21.68 -3.53 -1.43
CA MET A 1 -21.45 -3.11 -1.17
C MET A 1 -20.50 -2.92 -0.48
N SER A 2 -19.92 -3.20 -0.04
CA SER A 2 -19.10 -2.82 0.92
C SER A 2 -17.99 -2.04 0.50
N GLY A 3 -17.66 -1.01 1.03
CA GLY A 3 -16.50 -0.22 0.76
C GLY A 3 -15.33 -0.49 1.66
N LYS A 4 -15.31 -1.63 2.33
CA LYS A 4 -14.24 -1.89 3.28
C LYS A 4 -12.92 -2.20 2.58
N GLU A 5 -11.89 -1.42 2.89
CA GLU A 5 -10.58 -1.63 2.31
C GLU A 5 -9.77 -2.60 3.17
N ARG A 6 -8.88 -3.35 2.54
CA ARG A 6 -7.96 -4.22 3.25
C ARG A 6 -6.55 -3.69 3.02
N VAL A 7 -5.99 -3.08 4.04
CA VAL A 7 -4.69 -2.42 3.97
C VAL A 7 -3.63 -3.36 4.55
N VAL A 8 -2.56 -3.58 3.80
CA VAL A 8 -1.43 -4.40 4.26
C VAL A 8 -0.16 -3.59 4.13
N PHE A 9 0.56 -3.44 5.24
CA PHE A 9 1.87 -2.78 5.27
C PHE A 9 2.92 -3.87 5.29
N LEU A 10 3.72 -3.96 4.23
CA LEU A 10 4.65 -5.07 4.04
C LEU A 10 5.87 -5.02 4.94
N ASP A 11 6.35 -3.82 5.28
CA ASP A 11 7.60 -3.68 6.03
C ASP A 11 7.50 -2.52 7.03
N ARG A 12 6.59 -2.66 7.96
CA ARG A 12 6.28 -1.63 8.96
C ARG A 12 7.51 -1.22 9.76
N ALA A 13 8.43 -2.16 10.03
CA ALA A 13 9.62 -1.89 10.82
C ALA A 13 10.57 -0.90 10.13
N ALA A 14 10.53 -0.83 8.80
CA ALA A 14 11.37 0.11 8.05
C ALA A 14 10.82 1.53 8.06
N PHE A 15 9.55 1.70 8.42
CA PHE A 15 8.91 3.01 8.46
C PHE A 15 9.10 3.59 9.86
N THR A 16 9.70 4.76 9.95
CA THR A 16 10.22 5.26 11.23
C THR A 16 9.21 5.87 12.18
N ALA A 17 7.98 6.09 11.74
CA ALA A 17 6.96 6.66 12.62
C ALA A 17 6.52 5.64 13.67
N ASP A 18 6.40 6.06 14.93
CA ASP A 18 6.01 5.16 16.02
C ASP A 18 4.55 4.76 15.95
N ASP A 19 3.67 5.73 15.78
CA ASP A 19 2.24 5.48 15.72
C ASP A 19 1.66 6.08 14.46
N LEU A 20 0.64 5.41 13.90
CA LEU A 20 -0.07 5.92 12.75
C LEU A 20 -1.49 6.25 13.16
N PRO A 21 -2.03 7.41 12.73
CA PRO A 21 -3.45 7.69 12.95
C PRO A 21 -4.31 6.63 12.27
N ILE A 22 -5.53 6.49 12.75
CA ILE A 22 -6.47 5.53 12.15
C ILE A 22 -7.15 6.20 10.96
N PRO A 23 -7.08 5.62 9.75
CA PRO A 23 -7.78 6.19 8.60
C PRO A 23 -9.28 6.26 8.82
N SER A 24 -9.91 7.29 8.25
CA SER A 24 -11.33 7.53 8.46
C SER A 24 -12.23 6.62 7.63
N PHE A 25 -11.71 6.00 6.58
CA PHE A 25 -12.51 5.09 5.77
C PHE A 25 -12.59 3.72 6.42
N ASP A 26 -13.62 2.96 6.06
CA ASP A 26 -13.82 1.61 6.56
C ASP A 26 -12.70 0.71 6.08
N HIS A 27 -12.00 0.02 7.02
CA HIS A 27 -10.84 -0.77 6.63
C HIS A 27 -10.48 -1.84 7.64
N ASN A 28 -9.72 -2.83 7.17
CA ASN A 28 -8.94 -3.73 8.01
C ASN A 28 -7.48 -3.38 7.80
N TRP A 29 -6.70 -3.37 8.86
CA TRP A 29 -5.28 -3.01 8.80
C TRP A 29 -4.44 -4.17 9.28
N SER A 30 -3.53 -4.63 8.43
CA SER A 30 -2.55 -5.67 8.78
C SER A 30 -1.17 -5.13 8.50
N GLU A 31 -0.21 -5.44 9.39
CA GLU A 31 1.15 -5.01 9.15
C GLU A 31 2.12 -6.11 9.54
N TYR A 32 3.22 -6.15 8.82
CA TYR A 32 4.30 -7.11 9.04
C TYR A 32 5.58 -6.32 9.25
N PRO A 33 6.47 -6.76 10.17
CA PRO A 33 7.73 -6.06 10.38
C PRO A 33 8.57 -6.02 9.11
N GLU A 34 8.61 -7.14 8.38
CA GLU A 34 9.31 -7.26 7.11
C GLU A 34 8.65 -8.36 6.29
N THR A 35 8.87 -8.34 4.99
CA THR A 35 8.27 -9.33 4.10
C THR A 35 9.31 -9.79 3.09
N ASP A 36 9.53 -11.11 3.04
CA ASP A 36 10.40 -11.70 2.03
C ASP A 36 9.67 -11.79 0.68
N THR A 37 10.45 -11.88 -0.40
CA THR A 37 9.88 -11.95 -1.75
C THR A 37 8.84 -13.06 -1.88
N ALA A 38 9.10 -14.22 -1.28
CA ALA A 38 8.19 -15.36 -1.38
C ALA A 38 6.86 -15.12 -0.66
N ASP A 39 6.81 -14.16 0.26
CA ASP A 39 5.62 -13.90 1.06
C ASP A 39 4.78 -12.75 0.52
N ILE A 40 5.26 -12.02 -0.49
CA ILE A 40 4.55 -10.85 -1.01
C ILE A 40 3.15 -11.21 -1.51
N VAL A 41 3.07 -12.19 -2.41
CA VAL A 41 1.78 -12.56 -2.99
C VAL A 41 0.82 -13.12 -1.95
N PRO A 42 1.24 -14.08 -1.09
CA PRO A 42 0.31 -14.57 -0.07
C PRO A 42 -0.21 -13.48 0.87
N ARG A 43 0.65 -12.54 1.25
CA ARG A 43 0.26 -11.48 2.18
C ARG A 43 -0.62 -10.42 1.54
N LEU A 44 -0.46 -10.17 0.24
CA LEU A 44 -1.23 -9.17 -0.47
C LEU A 44 -2.42 -9.76 -1.22
N PHE A 45 -2.63 -11.06 -1.16
CA PHE A 45 -3.64 -11.71 -2.02
C PHE A 45 -5.03 -11.11 -1.87
N TRP A 46 -5.42 -10.78 -0.64
CA TRP A 46 -6.72 -10.19 -0.34
C TRP A 46 -6.68 -8.69 -0.14
N ALA A 47 -5.49 -8.08 -0.25
CA ALA A 47 -5.33 -6.65 0.00
C ALA A 47 -5.91 -5.83 -1.14
N THR A 48 -6.53 -4.71 -0.79
CA THR A 48 -6.95 -3.71 -1.78
C THR A 48 -5.95 -2.57 -1.81
N ILE A 49 -5.24 -2.32 -0.71
CA ILE A 49 -4.21 -1.29 -0.61
C ILE A 49 -2.95 -1.92 -0.03
N ALA A 50 -1.84 -1.76 -0.72
CA ALA A 50 -0.54 -2.21 -0.23
C ALA A 50 0.32 -0.99 0.11
N ILE A 51 1.01 -1.05 1.24
CA ILE A 51 1.98 -0.02 1.62
C ILE A 51 3.34 -0.71 1.70
N THR A 52 4.33 -0.13 1.05
CA THR A 52 5.69 -0.68 1.09
C THR A 52 6.70 0.43 1.24
N HIS A 53 7.71 0.21 2.07
CA HIS A 53 8.81 1.16 2.26
C HIS A 53 10.00 0.76 1.40
N ALA A 54 10.44 -0.48 1.49
CA ALA A 54 11.63 -0.96 0.78
C ALA A 54 11.42 -2.31 0.09
N THR A 55 10.27 -2.95 0.27
CA THR A 55 10.01 -4.26 -0.34
C THR A 55 9.57 -4.08 -1.78
N PRO A 56 10.29 -4.67 -2.74
CA PRO A 56 9.93 -4.50 -4.16
C PRO A 56 8.69 -5.31 -4.52
N VAL A 57 7.91 -4.77 -5.45
CA VAL A 57 6.73 -5.45 -5.98
C VAL A 57 6.84 -5.46 -7.50
N ASP A 58 7.13 -6.63 -8.06
CA ASP A 58 7.39 -6.74 -9.49
C ASP A 58 6.15 -7.12 -10.29
N ALA A 59 6.31 -7.16 -11.61
CA ALA A 59 5.20 -7.45 -12.51
C ALA A 59 4.59 -8.82 -12.27
N GLU A 60 5.42 -9.81 -11.90
CA GLU A 60 4.92 -11.15 -11.63
C GLU A 60 3.99 -11.17 -10.44
N ALA A 61 4.38 -10.49 -9.36
CA ALA A 61 3.54 -10.38 -8.17
C ALA A 61 2.25 -9.63 -8.50
N ILE A 62 2.36 -8.51 -9.19
CA ILE A 62 1.20 -7.69 -9.55
C ILE A 62 0.20 -8.49 -10.38
N GLY A 63 0.69 -9.33 -11.27
CA GLY A 63 -0.18 -10.16 -12.11
C GLY A 63 -1.03 -11.15 -11.33
N GLN A 64 -0.65 -11.47 -10.10
CA GLN A 64 -1.36 -12.43 -9.26
C GLN A 64 -2.26 -11.76 -8.23
N LEU A 65 -2.24 -10.43 -8.12
CA LEU A 65 -2.95 -9.72 -7.07
C LEU A 65 -4.23 -9.08 -7.61
N HIS A 66 -5.28 -9.88 -7.67
CA HIS A 66 -6.53 -9.51 -8.35
C HIS A 66 -7.37 -8.50 -7.59
N LYS A 67 -7.18 -8.39 -6.29
CA LYS A 67 -7.95 -7.45 -5.45
C LYS A 67 -7.25 -6.10 -5.26
N LEU A 68 -5.95 -6.05 -5.56
CA LEU A 68 -5.15 -4.86 -5.29
C LEU A 68 -5.53 -3.72 -6.23
N THR A 69 -5.82 -2.56 -5.67
CA THR A 69 -6.21 -1.38 -6.45
C THR A 69 -5.31 -0.19 -6.23
N ARG A 70 -4.54 -0.17 -5.12
CA ARG A 70 -3.68 0.96 -4.79
C ARG A 70 -2.41 0.49 -4.13
N ILE A 71 -1.30 1.15 -4.44
CA ILE A 71 -0.02 0.91 -3.78
C ILE A 71 0.54 2.26 -3.33
N VAL A 72 0.95 2.34 -2.07
CA VAL A 72 1.61 3.53 -1.53
C VAL A 72 3.05 3.16 -1.18
N VAL A 73 4.00 3.93 -1.70
CA VAL A 73 5.42 3.72 -1.48
C VAL A 73 5.93 4.81 -0.55
N THR A 74 6.50 4.42 0.60
CA THR A 74 6.97 5.37 1.59
C THR A 74 8.49 5.52 1.61
N GLY A 75 9.19 4.78 0.77
CA GLY A 75 10.65 4.81 0.74
C GLY A 75 11.19 4.35 -0.61
N PRO A 76 12.35 3.66 -0.62
CA PRO A 76 13.02 3.32 -1.88
C PRO A 76 12.48 2.10 -2.61
N ALA A 77 11.36 1.53 -2.19
CA ALA A 77 10.83 0.33 -2.82
C ALA A 77 10.63 0.52 -4.33
N MET A 78 11.02 -0.49 -5.09
CA MET A 78 10.81 -0.50 -6.53
C MET A 78 9.51 -1.22 -6.83
N VAL A 79 8.60 -0.51 -7.50
CA VAL A 79 7.30 -1.07 -7.90
C VAL A 79 7.21 -0.95 -9.41
N ASP A 80 6.78 -2.03 -10.06
CA ASP A 80 6.63 -2.02 -11.53
C ASP A 80 5.40 -1.21 -11.90
N VAL A 81 5.60 0.09 -12.14
CA VAL A 81 4.48 1.00 -12.40
C VAL A 81 3.78 0.71 -13.73
N ASP A 82 4.50 0.15 -14.69
CA ASP A 82 3.88 -0.21 -15.97
C ASP A 82 2.89 -1.36 -15.79
N ALA A 83 3.27 -2.36 -15.00
CA ALA A 83 2.37 -3.47 -14.70
C ALA A 83 1.15 -2.98 -13.91
N CYS A 84 1.37 -2.04 -12.97
CA CYS A 84 0.27 -1.46 -12.22
C CYS A 84 -0.70 -0.70 -13.13
N GLY A 85 -0.16 0.10 -14.05
CA GLY A 85 -0.99 0.84 -14.98
C GLY A 85 -1.84 -0.07 -15.86
N ALA A 86 -1.26 -1.19 -16.31
CA ALA A 86 -1.99 -2.15 -17.12
C ALA A 86 -3.14 -2.81 -16.37
N ARG A 87 -3.07 -2.83 -15.04
CA ARG A 87 -4.10 -3.44 -14.19
C ARG A 87 -5.01 -2.40 -13.55
N GLY A 88 -4.79 -1.13 -13.81
CA GLY A 88 -5.59 -0.07 -13.19
C GLY A 88 -5.26 0.17 -11.73
N ILE A 89 -4.07 -0.21 -11.29
CA ILE A 89 -3.63 0.00 -9.90
C ILE A 89 -2.98 1.37 -9.79
N ALA A 90 -3.49 2.20 -8.88
CA ALA A 90 -2.93 3.53 -8.64
C ALA A 90 -1.71 3.42 -7.74
N VAL A 91 -0.62 4.09 -8.10
CA VAL A 91 0.61 4.10 -7.31
C VAL A 91 0.90 5.52 -6.88
N ARG A 92 1.19 5.71 -5.60
CA ARG A 92 1.57 7.03 -5.06
C ARG A 92 2.80 6.90 -4.19
N ASN A 93 3.63 7.92 -4.26
CA ASN A 93 4.84 7.98 -3.43
C ASN A 93 4.67 9.05 -2.38
N LEU A 94 5.11 8.74 -1.16
CA LEU A 94 5.13 9.72 -0.09
C LEU A 94 6.25 10.72 -0.35
N THR A 95 5.93 12.00 -0.25
CA THR A 95 6.91 13.05 -0.52
C THR A 95 7.84 13.21 0.68
N ALA A 96 9.14 13.23 0.41
CA ALA A 96 10.14 13.43 1.46
C ALA A 96 9.96 14.80 2.12
N GLY A 97 10.23 14.87 3.43
CA GLY A 97 10.18 16.11 4.17
C GLY A 97 8.87 16.39 4.87
N GLU A 98 7.85 15.60 4.63
CA GLU A 98 6.57 15.75 5.33
C GLU A 98 6.51 14.83 6.54
N ALA A 99 5.63 15.14 7.49
CA ALA A 99 5.45 14.31 8.68
C ALA A 99 4.94 12.94 8.23
N PRO A 100 5.73 11.86 8.37
CA PRO A 100 5.40 10.59 7.71
C PRO A 100 4.07 10.00 8.14
N GLU A 101 3.79 10.00 9.44
CA GLU A 101 2.58 9.35 9.95
C GLU A 101 1.32 10.05 9.48
N GLN A 102 1.32 11.37 9.46
CA GLN A 102 0.16 12.14 9.04
C GLN A 102 -0.01 12.11 7.53
N THR A 103 1.10 12.23 6.82
CA THR A 103 1.08 12.26 5.37
C THR A 103 0.64 10.92 4.80
N LEU A 104 1.09 9.81 5.41
CA LEU A 104 0.70 8.48 4.94
C LEU A 104 -0.81 8.29 5.04
N VAL A 105 -1.38 8.55 6.21
CA VAL A 105 -2.82 8.36 6.39
C VAL A 105 -3.61 9.34 5.55
N GLY A 106 -3.16 10.58 5.46
CA GLY A 106 -3.81 11.58 4.61
C GLY A 106 -3.80 11.17 3.15
N LEU A 107 -2.66 10.63 2.68
CA LEU A 107 -2.57 10.15 1.30
C LEU A 107 -3.51 8.98 1.05
N LEU A 108 -3.60 8.04 2.00
CA LEU A 108 -4.52 6.93 1.88
C LEU A 108 -5.96 7.40 1.80
N GLU A 109 -6.34 8.33 2.66
CA GLU A 109 -7.70 8.85 2.65
C GLU A 109 -8.02 9.56 1.35
N MET A 110 -7.07 10.32 0.83
CA MET A 110 -7.24 11.01 -0.43
C MET A 110 -7.39 10.03 -1.60
N LEU A 111 -6.57 8.98 -1.63
CA LEU A 111 -6.64 7.98 -2.68
C LEU A 111 -7.97 7.24 -2.66
N VAL A 112 -8.43 6.86 -1.49
CA VAL A 112 -9.70 6.15 -1.37
C VAL A 112 -10.84 7.06 -1.84
N ASP A 113 -10.82 8.32 -1.43
CA ASP A 113 -11.85 9.27 -1.84
C ASP A 113 -11.86 9.49 -3.34
N GLU A 114 -10.68 9.67 -3.96
CA GLU A 114 -10.56 9.88 -5.40
C GLU A 114 -11.13 8.70 -6.19
N THR A 115 -10.81 7.50 -5.75
CA THR A 115 -11.12 6.30 -6.54
C THR A 115 -12.53 5.76 -6.29
N ARG A 116 -13.24 6.29 -5.31
CA ARG A 116 -14.63 5.91 -5.05
C ARG A 116 -15.64 6.79 -5.78
N ARG A 117 -15.16 7.84 -6.44
CA ARG A 117 -16.04 8.77 -7.15
C ARG A 117 -16.39 8.33 -8.55
#